data_338889da539252c46dd84b957a78b17d
#
_entry.id   338889da539252c46dd84b957a78b17d
#
_cell.length_a   1.000
_cell.length_b   1.000
_cell.length_c   1.000
_cell.angle_alpha   90.00
_cell.angle_beta   90.00
_cell.angle_gamma   90.00
#
_symmetry.space_group_name_H-M   'P 1'
#
loop_
_entity.id
_entity.type
_entity.pdbx_description
1 polymer ?
#
loop_
_entity_poly.entity_id
_entity_poly.type
_entity_poly.pdbx_seq_one_letter_code
_entity_poly.pdbx_strand_id
1 'polypeptide(L)'
;LIRGKKGSSVVLTIERFNEEEPIDFTLTREDIPVKDVSYFGMLDESIGYIRLTRFSKNSADEVEKAIVSLKSNALSSIVLDLRDNPGGLLNSAVSILDMFIEKDELLVWTDGKARQSSKKYYSKSNPIVSDDIQIAVLINGGSASASEIVAGVMQDLDRGVVVGRQSFGKGLVQTVYNIDRNKALKVTTAKYYIPSGRLIQKSGYLPEEILADTTEADSLFETVGGRIVKGGKGITPDYVCLL
;
A
#
# COMPACT_ATOMS: atom_id res chain seq x y z
N LEU A 1 6.32 15.67 26.20
CA LEU A 1 5.87 14.89 25.07
C LEU A 1 4.42 15.23 24.71
N ILE A 2 4.10 15.39 23.40
CA ILE A 2 2.78 15.86 22.96
C ILE A 2 1.68 14.83 23.28
N ARG A 3 1.95 13.54 23.12
CA ARG A 3 1.00 12.47 23.45
C ARG A 3 0.79 12.32 24.96
N GLY A 4 -0.44 11.97 25.36
CA GLY A 4 -0.79 11.75 26.75
C GLY A 4 -2.24 11.29 26.91
N LYS A 5 -2.76 11.27 28.14
CA LYS A 5 -4.13 10.84 28.45
C LYS A 5 -5.15 11.82 27.81
N LYS A 6 -6.18 11.28 27.14
CA LYS A 6 -7.32 12.05 26.64
C LYS A 6 -7.91 12.96 27.74
N GLY A 7 -8.22 14.21 27.39
CA GLY A 7 -8.75 15.23 28.31
C GLY A 7 -7.69 15.92 29.16
N SER A 8 -6.41 15.48 29.12
CA SER A 8 -5.34 16.21 29.82
C SER A 8 -4.80 17.36 28.97
N SER A 9 -4.29 18.40 29.64
CA SER A 9 -3.70 19.57 28.98
C SER A 9 -2.24 19.35 28.56
N VAL A 10 -1.82 20.02 27.50
CA VAL A 10 -0.43 20.16 27.06
C VAL A 10 -0.20 21.58 26.60
N VAL A 11 0.95 22.16 26.96
CA VAL A 11 1.39 23.43 26.44
C VAL A 11 2.45 23.18 25.37
N LEU A 12 2.26 23.78 24.21
CA LEU A 12 3.21 23.77 23.10
C LEU A 12 3.74 25.20 22.92
N THR A 13 5.03 25.36 23.13
CA THR A 13 5.74 26.61 22.84
C THR A 13 6.21 26.54 21.38
N ILE A 14 5.76 27.45 20.55
CA ILE A 14 6.03 27.50 19.10
C ILE A 14 6.85 28.72 18.77
N GLU A 15 8.01 28.54 18.17
CA GLU A 15 8.79 29.60 17.54
C GLU A 15 8.34 29.76 16.08
N ARG A 16 8.06 30.99 15.65
CA ARG A 16 7.70 31.34 14.27
C ARG A 16 8.70 32.31 13.67
N PHE A 17 8.96 32.20 12.40
CA PHE A 17 9.92 32.97 11.62
C PHE A 17 9.51 34.42 11.68
N ASN A 18 8.92 35.18 12.02
CA ASN A 18 8.63 36.62 12.10
C ASN A 18 8.03 37.04 13.45
N GLU A 19 8.17 36.24 14.48
CA GLU A 19 7.76 36.56 15.84
C GLU A 19 9.00 36.69 16.71
N GLU A 20 9.10 37.77 17.51
CA GLU A 20 10.26 38.01 18.38
C GLU A 20 10.27 37.07 19.59
N GLU A 21 9.09 36.64 20.05
CA GLU A 21 8.94 35.81 21.23
C GLU A 21 8.21 34.52 20.89
N PRO A 22 8.58 33.38 21.51
CA PRO A 22 7.83 32.14 21.38
C PRO A 22 6.38 32.26 21.88
N ILE A 23 5.44 31.60 21.22
CA ILE A 23 4.01 31.63 21.53
C ILE A 23 3.59 30.35 22.20
N ASP A 24 2.95 30.41 23.35
CA ASP A 24 2.42 29.28 24.08
C ASP A 24 0.98 28.96 23.69
N PHE A 25 0.75 27.71 23.28
CA PHE A 25 -0.59 27.17 22.99
C PHE A 25 -0.95 26.09 24.02
N THR A 26 -1.97 26.35 24.82
CA THR A 26 -2.55 25.36 25.72
C THR A 26 -3.61 24.56 24.97
N LEU A 27 -3.38 23.26 24.79
CA LEU A 27 -4.26 22.34 24.08
C LEU A 27 -4.78 21.26 25.02
N THR A 28 -6.03 20.84 24.80
CA THR A 28 -6.59 19.65 25.44
C THR A 28 -6.39 18.47 24.52
N ARG A 29 -5.81 17.35 25.03
CA ARG A 29 -5.61 16.13 24.24
C ARG A 29 -6.92 15.45 23.95
N GLU A 30 -7.11 15.14 22.69
CA GLU A 30 -8.25 14.37 22.19
C GLU A 30 -7.80 13.21 21.33
N ASP A 31 -8.70 12.25 21.07
CA ASP A 31 -8.47 11.22 20.07
C ASP A 31 -8.60 11.85 18.68
N ILE A 32 -7.52 11.87 17.94
CA ILE A 32 -7.49 12.38 16.57
C ILE A 32 -7.71 11.20 15.62
N PRO A 33 -8.91 11.06 14.99
CA PRO A 33 -9.12 10.04 13.97
C PRO A 33 -8.26 10.38 12.75
N VAL A 34 -7.27 9.55 12.49
CA VAL A 34 -6.42 9.70 11.29
C VAL A 34 -6.99 8.81 10.21
N LYS A 35 -7.56 9.39 9.17
CA LYS A 35 -8.07 8.67 8.01
C LYS A 35 -6.93 8.11 7.17
N ASP A 36 -7.12 6.91 6.66
CA ASP A 36 -6.18 6.27 5.74
C ASP A 36 -6.43 6.76 4.30
N VAL A 37 -7.69 6.94 3.91
CA VAL A 37 -8.10 7.69 2.71
C VAL A 37 -8.11 9.18 3.07
N SER A 38 -7.01 9.86 2.74
CA SER A 38 -6.85 11.28 3.07
C SER A 38 -7.70 12.21 2.20
N TYR A 39 -8.04 11.76 1.00
CA TYR A 39 -8.90 12.46 0.05
C TYR A 39 -9.53 11.50 -0.94
N PHE A 40 -10.76 11.76 -1.35
CA PHE A 40 -11.39 11.18 -2.54
C PHE A 40 -12.36 12.20 -3.15
N GLY A 41 -12.58 12.09 -4.46
CA GLY A 41 -13.48 12.97 -5.20
C GLY A 41 -13.38 12.74 -6.70
N MET A 42 -14.20 13.43 -7.46
CA MET A 42 -14.10 13.42 -8.91
C MET A 42 -13.01 14.41 -9.38
N LEU A 43 -12.17 13.99 -10.33
CA LEU A 43 -11.19 14.87 -10.99
C LEU A 43 -11.86 15.62 -12.15
N ASP A 44 -12.81 14.97 -12.82
CA ASP A 44 -13.68 15.53 -13.85
C ASP A 44 -15.05 14.84 -13.80
N GLU A 45 -15.83 14.90 -14.85
CA GLU A 45 -17.19 14.32 -14.91
C GLU A 45 -17.20 12.78 -14.81
N SER A 46 -16.08 12.09 -15.11
CA SER A 46 -16.01 10.63 -15.25
C SER A 46 -14.86 9.95 -14.53
N ILE A 47 -13.88 10.69 -14.01
CA ILE A 47 -12.68 10.14 -13.37
C ILE A 47 -12.75 10.35 -11.86
N GLY A 48 -12.85 9.27 -11.11
CA GLY A 48 -12.73 9.26 -9.65
C GLY A 48 -11.26 9.20 -9.19
N TYR A 49 -10.97 9.84 -8.09
CA TYR A 49 -9.65 9.84 -7.46
C TYR A 49 -9.75 9.45 -6.00
N ILE A 50 -8.86 8.55 -5.55
CA ILE A 50 -8.77 8.09 -4.16
C ILE A 50 -7.30 8.14 -3.74
N ARG A 51 -6.98 8.91 -2.70
CA ARG A 51 -5.64 8.94 -2.11
C ARG A 51 -5.60 8.15 -0.81
N LEU A 52 -4.92 7.00 -0.85
CA LEU A 52 -4.68 6.13 0.29
C LEU A 52 -3.26 6.35 0.81
N THR A 53 -3.11 6.75 2.08
CA THR A 53 -1.81 7.14 2.66
C THR A 53 -1.15 6.04 3.48
N ARG A 54 -1.89 4.98 3.86
CA ARG A 54 -1.38 3.81 4.57
C ARG A 54 -2.39 2.67 4.55
N PHE A 55 -1.96 1.48 4.98
CA PHE A 55 -2.81 0.30 5.11
C PHE A 55 -2.98 -0.07 6.58
N SER A 56 -4.02 0.43 7.23
CA SER A 56 -4.46 0.07 8.59
C SER A 56 -5.64 -0.91 8.56
N LYS A 57 -6.20 -1.20 9.72
CA LYS A 57 -7.39 -2.07 9.82
C LYS A 57 -8.63 -1.48 9.15
N ASN A 58 -8.71 -0.14 9.05
CA ASN A 58 -9.89 0.57 8.54
C ASN A 58 -9.77 0.94 7.06
N SER A 59 -8.58 0.73 6.45
CA SER A 59 -8.30 1.19 5.08
C SER A 59 -9.27 0.62 4.06
N ALA A 60 -9.63 -0.67 4.17
CA ALA A 60 -10.55 -1.31 3.24
C ALA A 60 -11.95 -0.66 3.33
N ASP A 61 -12.47 -0.47 4.53
CA ASP A 61 -13.79 0.17 4.74
C ASP A 61 -13.82 1.63 4.23
N GLU A 62 -12.68 2.35 4.38
CA GLU A 62 -12.58 3.73 3.89
C GLU A 62 -12.51 3.79 2.36
N VAL A 63 -11.76 2.86 1.73
CA VAL A 63 -11.69 2.75 0.26
C VAL A 63 -13.03 2.32 -0.32
N GLU A 64 -13.73 1.35 0.30
CA GLU A 64 -15.07 0.93 -0.12
C GLU A 64 -16.05 2.10 -0.11
N LYS A 65 -16.10 2.86 0.99
CA LYS A 65 -16.96 4.06 1.11
C LYS A 65 -16.63 5.09 0.03
N ALA A 66 -15.34 5.30 -0.27
CA ALA A 66 -14.92 6.20 -1.34
C ALA A 66 -15.41 5.72 -2.71
N ILE A 67 -15.23 4.43 -3.05
CA ILE A 67 -15.68 3.82 -4.29
C ILE A 67 -17.21 3.95 -4.42
N VAL A 68 -17.97 3.57 -3.38
CA VAL A 68 -19.44 3.66 -3.39
C VAL A 68 -19.91 5.09 -3.61
N SER A 69 -19.26 6.06 -2.99
CA SER A 69 -19.57 7.48 -3.18
C SER A 69 -19.27 7.95 -4.61
N LEU A 70 -18.13 7.52 -5.20
CA LEU A 70 -17.78 7.88 -6.58
C LEU A 70 -18.70 7.25 -7.62
N LYS A 71 -19.16 6.03 -7.39
CA LYS A 71 -20.10 5.30 -8.28
C LYS A 71 -21.46 5.97 -8.42
N SER A 72 -21.82 6.92 -7.57
CA SER A 72 -23.04 7.73 -7.74
C SER A 72 -22.96 8.70 -8.93
N ASN A 73 -21.77 8.87 -9.52
CA ASN A 73 -21.51 9.67 -10.72
C ASN A 73 -21.33 8.76 -11.95
N ALA A 74 -21.20 9.35 -13.13
CA ALA A 74 -20.94 8.62 -14.37
C ALA A 74 -19.47 8.15 -14.44
N LEU A 75 -19.06 7.30 -13.49
CA LEU A 75 -17.68 6.85 -13.29
C LEU A 75 -17.23 5.92 -14.42
N SER A 76 -16.20 6.29 -15.16
CA SER A 76 -15.54 5.46 -16.18
C SER A 76 -14.13 5.00 -15.77
N SER A 77 -13.50 5.72 -14.85
CA SER A 77 -12.13 5.43 -14.44
C SER A 77 -11.88 5.81 -12.97
N ILE A 78 -10.96 5.09 -12.32
CA ILE A 78 -10.49 5.39 -10.96
C ILE A 78 -8.98 5.55 -10.97
N VAL A 79 -8.51 6.63 -10.37
CA VAL A 79 -7.10 6.84 -10.03
C VAL A 79 -6.92 6.51 -8.55
N LEU A 80 -6.19 5.45 -8.25
CA LEU A 80 -5.77 5.07 -6.89
C LEU A 80 -4.36 5.60 -6.62
N ASP A 81 -4.25 6.64 -5.81
CA ASP A 81 -2.96 7.26 -5.49
C ASP A 81 -2.34 6.63 -4.23
N LEU A 82 -1.24 5.90 -4.46
CA LEU A 82 -0.40 5.27 -3.44
C LEU A 82 0.96 5.94 -3.29
N ARG A 83 1.16 7.13 -3.84
CA ARG A 83 2.42 7.88 -3.69
C ARG A 83 2.66 8.23 -2.23
N ASP A 84 3.90 8.01 -1.77
CA ASP A 84 4.34 8.21 -0.38
C ASP A 84 3.62 7.33 0.65
N ASN A 85 2.95 6.27 0.20
CA ASN A 85 2.31 5.31 1.08
C ASN A 85 3.30 4.18 1.44
N PRO A 86 3.81 4.11 2.68
CA PRO A 86 4.81 3.13 3.10
C PRO A 86 4.24 1.70 3.25
N GLY A 87 2.97 1.51 2.95
CA GLY A 87 2.26 0.25 3.10
C GLY A 87 1.57 0.11 4.46
N GLY A 88 1.57 -1.10 5.00
CA GLY A 88 0.93 -1.46 6.26
C GLY A 88 0.50 -2.92 6.31
N LEU A 89 -0.75 -3.18 6.67
CA LEU A 89 -1.26 -4.54 6.86
C LEU A 89 -1.51 -5.25 5.52
N LEU A 90 -0.93 -6.43 5.35
CA LEU A 90 -1.13 -7.29 4.19
C LEU A 90 -2.62 -7.62 3.97
N ASN A 91 -3.34 -7.96 5.03
CA ASN A 91 -4.76 -8.28 4.93
C ASN A 91 -5.60 -7.10 4.42
N SER A 92 -5.21 -5.86 4.75
CA SER A 92 -5.90 -4.66 4.22
C SER A 92 -5.67 -4.49 2.72
N ALA A 93 -4.44 -4.78 2.24
CA ALA A 93 -4.16 -4.78 0.79
C ALA A 93 -5.00 -5.84 0.06
N VAL A 94 -5.07 -7.07 0.61
CA VAL A 94 -5.90 -8.15 0.07
C VAL A 94 -7.37 -7.75 0.03
N SER A 95 -7.91 -7.15 1.10
CA SER A 95 -9.31 -6.72 1.15
C SER A 95 -9.60 -5.57 0.17
N ILE A 96 -8.63 -4.67 -0.07
CA ILE A 96 -8.78 -3.61 -1.08
C ILE A 96 -8.75 -4.22 -2.49
N LEU A 97 -7.82 -5.14 -2.77
CA LEU A 97 -7.76 -5.84 -4.06
C LEU A 97 -9.04 -6.63 -4.38
N ASP A 98 -9.67 -7.22 -3.36
CA ASP A 98 -10.94 -7.94 -3.47
C ASP A 98 -12.10 -7.08 -4.03
N MET A 99 -11.97 -5.75 -3.96
CA MET A 99 -12.94 -4.79 -4.53
C MET A 99 -12.80 -4.60 -6.04
N PHE A 100 -11.65 -5.00 -6.61
CA PHE A 100 -11.29 -4.73 -8.00
C PHE A 100 -11.05 -5.99 -8.84
N ILE A 101 -10.72 -7.12 -8.20
CA ILE A 101 -10.26 -8.35 -8.85
C ILE A 101 -11.36 -9.40 -8.77
N GLU A 102 -11.58 -10.12 -9.86
CA GLU A 102 -12.53 -11.21 -9.95
C GLU A 102 -12.28 -12.26 -8.85
N LYS A 103 -13.38 -12.92 -8.46
CA LYS A 103 -13.34 -13.92 -7.40
C LYS A 103 -12.44 -15.10 -7.76
N ASP A 104 -11.81 -15.67 -6.71
CA ASP A 104 -10.93 -16.85 -6.76
C ASP A 104 -9.57 -16.64 -7.47
N GLU A 105 -9.20 -15.38 -7.80
CA GLU A 105 -7.89 -15.05 -8.34
C GLU A 105 -6.82 -15.01 -7.25
N LEU A 106 -5.62 -15.51 -7.54
CA LEU A 106 -4.46 -15.44 -6.66
C LEU A 106 -3.94 -14.00 -6.61
N LEU A 107 -3.95 -13.39 -5.42
CA LEU A 107 -3.50 -12.01 -5.24
C LEU A 107 -2.04 -11.94 -4.78
N VAL A 108 -1.68 -12.70 -3.77
CA VAL A 108 -0.33 -12.72 -3.19
C VAL A 108 -0.10 -14.03 -2.46
N TRP A 109 1.15 -14.49 -2.43
CA TRP A 109 1.51 -15.54 -1.50
C TRP A 109 2.79 -15.19 -0.75
N THR A 110 2.89 -15.76 0.44
CA THR A 110 4.08 -15.64 1.27
C THR A 110 4.81 -16.97 1.31
N ASP A 111 6.13 -16.93 1.34
CA ASP A 111 6.98 -18.08 1.55
C ASP A 111 8.00 -17.79 2.64
N GLY A 112 8.01 -18.62 3.67
CA GLY A 112 8.85 -18.47 4.85
C GLY A 112 9.38 -19.79 5.38
N LYS A 113 10.46 -19.75 6.16
CA LYS A 113 11.08 -20.95 6.71
C LYS A 113 10.13 -21.78 7.60
N ALA A 114 9.23 -21.13 8.34
CA ALA A 114 8.21 -21.80 9.12
C ALA A 114 6.96 -22.06 8.26
N ARG A 115 6.40 -23.29 8.29
CA ARG A 115 5.23 -23.68 7.50
C ARG A 115 4.04 -22.71 7.64
N GLN A 116 3.82 -22.18 8.84
CA GLN A 116 2.76 -21.19 9.10
C GLN A 116 3.03 -19.81 8.45
N SER A 117 4.25 -19.55 8.01
CA SER A 117 4.63 -18.30 7.31
C SER A 117 4.41 -18.38 5.80
N SER A 118 4.12 -19.58 5.26
CA SER A 118 3.80 -19.79 3.85
C SER A 118 2.29 -19.87 3.68
N LYS A 119 1.69 -18.90 2.95
CA LYS A 119 0.25 -18.76 2.80
C LYS A 119 -0.10 -18.12 1.46
N LYS A 120 -1.18 -18.59 0.84
CA LYS A 120 -1.77 -17.99 -0.37
C LYS A 120 -3.01 -17.18 -0.01
N TYR A 121 -3.16 -16.04 -0.67
CA TYR A 121 -4.30 -15.13 -0.50
C TYR A 121 -4.97 -14.97 -1.86
N TYR A 122 -6.25 -15.24 -1.88
CA TYR A 122 -7.11 -15.16 -3.07
C TYR A 122 -8.18 -14.10 -2.84
N SER A 123 -8.69 -13.53 -3.93
CA SER A 123 -9.94 -12.79 -3.91
C SER A 123 -11.10 -13.71 -3.49
N LYS A 124 -12.08 -13.16 -2.80
CA LYS A 124 -13.15 -13.96 -2.20
C LYS A 124 -14.53 -13.55 -2.66
N SER A 125 -14.68 -12.32 -3.09
CA SER A 125 -15.94 -11.71 -3.48
C SER A 125 -15.91 -11.33 -4.97
N ASN A 126 -17.07 -11.17 -5.58
CA ASN A 126 -17.12 -10.48 -6.85
C ASN A 126 -16.75 -9.01 -6.65
N PRO A 127 -16.02 -8.40 -7.59
CA PRO A 127 -15.55 -7.03 -7.44
C PRO A 127 -16.71 -6.03 -7.35
N ILE A 128 -16.55 -5.01 -6.52
CA ILE A 128 -17.49 -3.88 -6.50
C ILE A 128 -17.19 -2.87 -7.62
N VAL A 129 -15.98 -2.91 -8.18
CA VAL A 129 -15.58 -2.10 -9.34
C VAL A 129 -15.55 -3.02 -10.55
N SER A 130 -16.53 -2.85 -11.45
CA SER A 130 -16.67 -3.66 -12.67
C SER A 130 -15.51 -3.46 -13.64
N ASP A 131 -15.31 -4.42 -14.55
CA ASP A 131 -14.17 -4.44 -15.48
C ASP A 131 -14.19 -3.32 -16.51
N ASP A 132 -15.35 -2.75 -16.80
CA ASP A 132 -15.51 -1.60 -17.68
C ASP A 132 -14.93 -0.30 -17.07
N ILE A 133 -14.75 -0.24 -15.75
CA ILE A 133 -14.10 0.89 -15.08
C ILE A 133 -12.58 0.72 -15.14
N GLN A 134 -11.92 1.63 -15.82
CA GLN A 134 -10.45 1.62 -15.97
C GLN A 134 -9.77 2.03 -14.67
N ILE A 135 -8.62 1.41 -14.36
CA ILE A 135 -7.87 1.70 -13.14
C ILE A 135 -6.46 2.19 -13.48
N ALA A 136 -6.08 3.32 -12.88
CA ALA A 136 -4.71 3.79 -12.84
C ALA A 136 -4.20 3.84 -11.40
N VAL A 137 -3.06 3.22 -11.12
CA VAL A 137 -2.42 3.22 -9.80
C VAL A 137 -1.20 4.12 -9.84
N LEU A 138 -1.19 5.19 -9.03
CA LEU A 138 -0.05 6.10 -8.94
C LEU A 138 0.93 5.64 -7.86
N ILE A 139 2.21 5.52 -8.22
CA ILE A 139 3.29 5.14 -7.30
C ILE A 139 4.50 6.06 -7.42
N ASN A 140 5.35 6.05 -6.38
CA ASN A 140 6.67 6.66 -6.37
C ASN A 140 7.63 5.90 -5.44
N GLY A 141 8.84 6.41 -5.24
CA GLY A 141 9.84 5.81 -4.36
C GLY A 141 9.43 5.70 -2.88
N GLY A 142 8.37 6.39 -2.45
CA GLY A 142 7.76 6.26 -1.13
C GLY A 142 6.70 5.16 -1.03
N SER A 143 6.24 4.61 -2.16
CA SER A 143 5.29 3.50 -2.21
C SER A 143 5.99 2.19 -1.86
N ALA A 144 5.61 1.53 -0.76
CA ALA A 144 6.30 0.35 -0.26
C ALA A 144 5.35 -0.75 0.26
N SER A 145 5.82 -2.01 0.28
CA SER A 145 5.14 -3.13 0.94
C SER A 145 3.70 -3.36 0.43
N ALA A 146 2.67 -3.14 1.26
CA ALA A 146 1.25 -3.30 0.87
C ALA A 146 0.86 -2.45 -0.35
N SER A 147 1.44 -1.26 -0.52
CA SER A 147 1.25 -0.43 -1.72
C SER A 147 1.81 -1.12 -2.97
N GLU A 148 2.95 -1.80 -2.83
CA GLU A 148 3.59 -2.54 -3.93
C GLU A 148 2.82 -3.80 -4.26
N ILE A 149 2.19 -4.44 -3.27
CA ILE A 149 1.28 -5.57 -3.50
C ILE A 149 0.10 -5.10 -4.34
N VAL A 150 -0.57 -4.01 -3.95
CA VAL A 150 -1.73 -3.50 -4.69
C VAL A 150 -1.34 -3.10 -6.11
N ALA A 151 -0.29 -2.29 -6.29
CA ALA A 151 0.16 -1.88 -7.61
C ALA A 151 0.59 -3.05 -8.48
N GLY A 152 1.35 -4.00 -7.91
CA GLY A 152 1.86 -5.16 -8.62
C GLY A 152 0.77 -6.15 -9.04
N VAL A 153 -0.23 -6.38 -8.19
CA VAL A 153 -1.39 -7.25 -8.52
C VAL A 153 -2.23 -6.62 -9.63
N MET A 154 -2.51 -5.31 -9.55
CA MET A 154 -3.23 -4.60 -10.61
C MET A 154 -2.49 -4.70 -11.96
N GLN A 155 -1.16 -4.63 -11.93
CA GLN A 155 -0.31 -4.77 -13.11
C GLN A 155 -0.26 -6.21 -13.62
N ASP A 156 -0.02 -7.19 -12.75
CA ASP A 156 0.17 -8.60 -13.12
C ASP A 156 -1.11 -9.25 -13.65
N LEU A 157 -2.27 -8.88 -13.12
CA LEU A 157 -3.58 -9.36 -13.57
C LEU A 157 -4.17 -8.51 -14.70
N ASP A 158 -3.43 -7.53 -15.23
CA ASP A 158 -3.88 -6.61 -16.27
C ASP A 158 -5.19 -5.86 -15.93
N ARG A 159 -5.48 -5.72 -14.62
CA ARG A 159 -6.67 -5.02 -14.14
C ARG A 159 -6.53 -3.51 -14.21
N GLY A 160 -5.31 -3.01 -14.23
CA GLY A 160 -5.02 -1.58 -14.30
C GLY A 160 -3.62 -1.29 -14.78
N VAL A 161 -3.35 -0.02 -15.00
CA VAL A 161 -2.02 0.49 -15.36
C VAL A 161 -1.35 1.15 -14.15
N VAL A 162 -0.05 0.97 -14.04
CA VAL A 162 0.76 1.60 -12.99
C VAL A 162 1.50 2.80 -13.58
N VAL A 163 1.36 3.95 -12.94
CA VAL A 163 1.89 5.24 -13.44
C VAL A 163 2.75 5.91 -12.37
N GLY A 164 3.85 6.52 -12.76
CA GLY A 164 4.69 7.32 -11.86
C GLY A 164 6.17 6.95 -11.89
N ARG A 165 6.76 6.67 -10.72
CA ARG A 165 8.17 6.27 -10.58
C ARG A 165 8.26 4.91 -9.92
N GLN A 166 9.40 4.24 -10.11
CA GLN A 166 9.69 2.97 -9.45
C GLN A 166 9.46 3.04 -7.95
N SER A 167 8.81 2.00 -7.41
CA SER A 167 8.50 1.88 -5.99
C SER A 167 9.73 1.53 -5.14
N PHE A 168 9.55 1.43 -3.84
CA PHE A 168 10.63 1.23 -2.86
C PHE A 168 11.35 -0.11 -3.00
N GLY A 169 10.65 -1.21 -3.25
CA GLY A 169 11.20 -2.57 -3.32
C GLY A 169 11.26 -3.29 -1.97
N LYS A 170 10.14 -3.36 -1.23
CA LYS A 170 10.02 -4.11 0.02
C LYS A 170 9.12 -5.33 -0.14
N GLY A 171 9.71 -6.48 -0.41
CA GLY A 171 9.06 -7.77 -0.63
C GLY A 171 9.09 -8.73 0.58
N LEU A 172 9.18 -8.20 1.81
CA LEU A 172 9.36 -8.96 3.03
C LEU A 172 8.20 -8.78 4.01
N VAL A 173 7.77 -9.90 4.59
CA VAL A 173 6.79 -9.93 5.69
C VAL A 173 7.52 -9.83 7.02
N GLN A 174 7.12 -8.86 7.83
CA GLN A 174 7.63 -8.67 9.19
C GLN A 174 6.53 -8.95 10.20
N THR A 175 6.81 -9.87 11.12
CA THR A 175 5.92 -10.21 12.24
C THR A 175 6.42 -9.57 13.52
N VAL A 176 5.50 -8.99 14.29
CA VAL A 176 5.79 -8.39 15.59
C VAL A 176 5.36 -9.37 16.68
N TYR A 177 6.31 -9.77 17.51
CA TYR A 177 6.09 -10.61 18.69
C TYR A 177 6.20 -9.75 19.94
N ASN A 178 5.13 -9.62 20.70
CA ASN A 178 5.18 -8.96 22.00
C ASN A 178 5.87 -9.88 23.00
N ILE A 179 6.98 -9.43 23.59
CA ILE A 179 7.76 -10.17 24.60
C ILE A 179 7.19 -9.86 25.99
N ASP A 180 6.93 -8.59 26.27
CA ASP A 180 6.29 -8.13 27.49
C ASP A 180 5.47 -6.84 27.21
N ARG A 181 4.98 -6.18 28.28
CA ARG A 181 4.15 -4.96 28.16
C ARG A 181 4.86 -3.80 27.44
N ASN A 182 6.19 -3.77 27.46
CA ASN A 182 7.01 -2.65 26.98
C ASN A 182 7.98 -3.03 25.86
N LYS A 183 8.07 -4.32 25.50
CA LYS A 183 9.06 -4.83 24.56
C LYS A 183 8.39 -5.69 23.49
N ALA A 184 8.76 -5.41 22.26
CA ALA A 184 8.34 -6.18 21.09
C ALA A 184 9.55 -6.50 20.21
N LEU A 185 9.56 -7.69 19.62
CA LEU A 185 10.54 -8.13 18.64
C LEU A 185 9.88 -8.11 17.27
N LYS A 186 10.48 -7.42 16.31
CA LYS A 186 10.06 -7.41 14.91
C LYS A 186 11.03 -8.26 14.09
N VAL A 187 10.51 -9.33 13.50
CA VAL A 187 11.30 -10.33 12.78
C VAL A 187 10.78 -10.45 11.35
N THR A 188 11.69 -10.55 10.37
CA THR A 188 11.34 -10.96 9.01
C THR A 188 11.04 -12.46 9.01
N THR A 189 9.83 -12.85 8.60
CA THR A 189 9.34 -14.22 8.70
C THR A 189 9.08 -14.87 7.34
N ALA A 190 8.90 -14.08 6.28
CA ALA A 190 8.63 -14.58 4.94
C ALA A 190 9.01 -13.54 3.86
N LYS A 191 9.17 -14.02 2.64
CA LYS A 191 9.12 -13.25 1.40
C LYS A 191 7.68 -13.27 0.88
N TYR A 192 7.26 -12.27 0.10
CA TYR A 192 6.00 -12.34 -0.60
C TYR A 192 6.17 -12.14 -2.10
N TYR A 193 5.30 -12.81 -2.84
CA TYR A 193 5.28 -12.86 -4.28
C TYR A 193 3.90 -12.45 -4.79
N ILE A 194 3.86 -11.81 -5.94
CA ILE A 194 2.64 -11.36 -6.61
C ILE A 194 2.28 -12.27 -7.80
N PRO A 195 1.13 -12.15 -8.44
CA PRO A 195 0.58 -13.17 -9.35
C PRO A 195 1.52 -13.68 -10.43
N SER A 196 2.35 -12.85 -11.04
CA SER A 196 3.34 -13.26 -12.06
C SER A 196 4.46 -14.16 -11.52
N GLY A 197 4.56 -14.35 -10.20
CA GLY A 197 5.64 -15.11 -9.56
C GLY A 197 6.83 -14.27 -9.14
N ARG A 198 6.84 -12.98 -9.45
CA ARG A 198 7.97 -12.12 -9.12
C ARG A 198 8.02 -11.75 -7.66
N LEU A 199 9.24 -11.77 -7.12
CA LEU A 199 9.57 -11.14 -5.85
C LEU A 199 9.98 -9.69 -6.15
N ILE A 200 9.37 -8.74 -5.45
CA ILE A 200 9.64 -7.31 -5.63
C ILE A 200 10.75 -6.77 -4.72
N GLN A 201 11.30 -7.61 -3.83
CA GLN A 201 12.36 -7.20 -2.91
C GLN A 201 13.61 -6.73 -3.65
N LYS A 202 14.05 -5.50 -3.37
CA LYS A 202 15.32 -4.99 -3.91
C LYS A 202 16.53 -5.62 -3.23
N SER A 203 17.60 -5.81 -3.98
CA SER A 203 18.92 -6.24 -3.46
C SER A 203 19.50 -5.24 -2.46
N GLY A 204 20.39 -5.71 -1.58
CA GLY A 204 21.10 -4.87 -0.61
C GLY A 204 20.31 -4.46 0.64
N TYR A 205 19.06 -4.91 0.81
CA TYR A 205 18.26 -4.63 2.00
C TYR A 205 18.50 -5.65 3.13
N LEU A 206 18.88 -6.87 2.80
CA LEU A 206 19.30 -7.93 3.72
C LEU A 206 20.64 -8.51 3.27
N PRO A 207 21.40 -9.19 4.15
CA PRO A 207 22.59 -9.95 3.76
C PRO A 207 22.28 -10.91 2.60
N GLU A 208 23.21 -11.03 1.66
CA GLU A 208 23.04 -11.86 0.45
C GLU A 208 22.69 -13.32 0.75
N GLU A 209 23.21 -13.86 1.86
CA GLU A 209 22.89 -15.22 2.35
C GLU A 209 21.40 -15.45 2.62
N ILE A 210 20.67 -14.39 3.01
CA ILE A 210 19.21 -14.44 3.25
C ILE A 210 18.45 -14.22 1.94
N LEU A 211 19.10 -13.59 0.97
CA LEU A 211 18.54 -13.27 -0.35
C LEU A 211 18.96 -14.26 -1.44
N ALA A 212 19.77 -15.30 -1.12
CA ALA A 212 20.33 -16.24 -2.08
C ALA A 212 19.32 -16.91 -3.03
N ASP A 213 18.04 -16.98 -2.62
CA ASP A 213 16.91 -17.42 -3.46
C ASP A 213 16.09 -16.25 -4.02
N THR A 214 16.62 -15.03 -4.02
CA THR A 214 15.87 -13.91 -4.59
C THR A 214 15.99 -13.91 -6.09
N THR A 215 14.89 -13.55 -6.73
CA THR A 215 14.85 -13.19 -8.14
C THR A 215 15.96 -12.20 -8.43
N GLU A 216 16.81 -12.50 -9.41
CA GLU A 216 17.84 -11.56 -9.85
C GLU A 216 17.21 -10.22 -10.23
N ALA A 217 17.90 -9.14 -9.90
CA ALA A 217 17.45 -7.82 -10.30
C ALA A 217 17.24 -7.78 -11.82
N ASP A 218 16.08 -7.26 -12.25
CA ASP A 218 15.65 -7.21 -13.65
C ASP A 218 15.26 -8.56 -14.29
N SER A 219 15.01 -9.63 -13.50
CA SER A 219 14.37 -10.84 -14.04
C SER A 219 13.04 -10.50 -14.68
N LEU A 220 12.78 -11.09 -15.85
CA LEU A 220 11.57 -10.82 -16.63
C LEU A 220 10.47 -11.82 -16.27
N PHE A 221 9.26 -11.31 -16.15
CA PHE A 221 8.03 -12.06 -15.90
C PHE A 221 6.97 -11.57 -16.87
N GLU A 222 5.87 -12.30 -16.97
CA GLU A 222 4.75 -11.96 -17.83
C GLU A 222 3.50 -11.73 -16.98
N THR A 223 2.71 -10.72 -17.33
CA THR A 223 1.37 -10.53 -16.82
C THR A 223 0.43 -11.57 -17.44
N VAL A 224 -0.81 -11.69 -16.94
CA VAL A 224 -1.82 -12.58 -17.53
C VAL A 224 -2.05 -12.27 -19.01
N GLY A 225 -2.02 -11.02 -19.42
CA GLY A 225 -2.15 -10.56 -20.82
C GLY A 225 -0.85 -10.59 -21.62
N GLY A 226 0.26 -11.15 -21.09
CA GLY A 226 1.54 -11.29 -21.80
C GLY A 226 2.40 -10.04 -21.84
N ARG A 227 2.13 -9.02 -21.04
CA ARG A 227 3.03 -7.86 -20.90
C ARG A 227 4.27 -8.25 -20.09
N ILE A 228 5.44 -7.79 -20.51
CA ILE A 228 6.70 -8.04 -19.78
C ILE A 228 6.81 -7.07 -18.59
N VAL A 229 7.02 -7.65 -17.42
CA VAL A 229 7.24 -6.93 -16.16
C VAL A 229 8.53 -7.39 -15.48
N LYS A 230 9.13 -6.53 -14.64
CA LYS A 230 10.41 -6.79 -13.99
C LYS A 230 10.23 -7.11 -12.51
N GLY A 231 11.08 -8.03 -12.00
CA GLY A 231 11.20 -8.33 -10.57
C GLY A 231 12.48 -7.77 -9.95
N GLY A 232 12.61 -7.89 -8.62
CA GLY A 232 13.88 -7.65 -7.91
C GLY A 232 14.23 -6.19 -7.59
N LYS A 233 13.41 -5.22 -7.96
CA LYS A 233 13.66 -3.78 -7.71
C LYS A 233 12.43 -2.97 -7.29
N GLY A 234 11.38 -3.59 -6.79
CA GLY A 234 10.08 -2.95 -6.58
C GLY A 234 9.20 -3.07 -7.83
N ILE A 235 8.15 -2.26 -7.89
CA ILE A 235 7.24 -2.18 -9.03
C ILE A 235 7.75 -1.11 -10.00
N THR A 236 8.05 -1.52 -11.22
CA THR A 236 8.35 -0.61 -12.32
C THR A 236 7.02 -0.18 -12.95
N PRO A 237 6.73 1.12 -13.03
CA PRO A 237 5.47 1.58 -13.63
C PRO A 237 5.42 1.29 -15.13
N ASP A 238 4.20 1.11 -15.66
CA ASP A 238 3.94 0.98 -17.10
C ASP A 238 4.20 2.32 -17.82
N TYR A 239 3.88 3.43 -17.15
CA TYR A 239 4.13 4.78 -17.62
C TYR A 239 4.96 5.57 -16.61
N VAL A 240 6.18 5.92 -16.99
CA VAL A 240 7.10 6.70 -16.16
C VAL A 240 6.77 8.19 -16.29
N CYS A 241 6.50 8.83 -15.14
CA CYS A 241 6.35 10.28 -15.04
C CYS A 241 7.56 10.86 -14.31
N LEU A 242 8.35 11.67 -14.99
CA LEU A 242 9.44 12.46 -14.40
C LEU A 242 8.85 13.77 -13.89
N LEU A 243 8.42 13.79 -12.62
CA LEU A 243 8.04 15.00 -11.90
C LEU A 243 9.17 15.44 -11.00
#